data_b5b5af6724ebe2a6d3fcbf3d8e79387a
#
_entry.id   b5b5af6724ebe2a6d3fcbf3d8e79387a
#
_cell.length_a   1.000
_cell.length_b   1.000
_cell.length_c   1.000
_cell.angle_alpha   90.00
_cell.angle_beta   90.00
_cell.angle_gamma   90.00
#
_symmetry.space_group_name_H-M   'P 1'
#
loop_
_entity.id
_entity.type
_entity.pdbx_description
1 polymer ?
#
loop_
_entity_poly.entity_id
_entity_poly.type
_entity_poly.pdbx_seq_one_letter_code
_entity_poly.pdbx_strand_id
1 'polypeptide(L)'
;MYHGNGGIMEKISFHIQTSKDGTVKVRFRLRDGRDVQLLHKSGIRCKITDLAKLNPDGSTKDKVHVYNADLSALLKEEHRLMTTAYGLMKDKGMDMTSEVFEQEIESLRNPVVAVRKENPTIVSRFRKYADDALRAGIIGSNRHKHIIVVSDKLERFLIIKGISGITSEEFDVDYLMDFREFLFDEYQYVDKYESLYKGFKKKNIPQERLSMNTVTSQMKMFQTFFTELESVDEIRKSPFRRLSRERKKAVMRTKYDDPFFLRKEEFQMILSAQVPPSLEETRDAFVVQCAFGCRISDFQRLTMGSISVSEDEIPYIHYIPQKTADSQEGNVEVQTPIVRYAFDIIKRTGFSFPILKNIYGTYGYNARIRALLQQCKIDRQVAQYNEETKTNDYLPLYKVGSSKLARKTHVDIMNKVQVDLYAAGLHKVGSSAVNRYTSLEIKDRFNLMNVAFEQKAYKVDDQLTIIE
;
A
#
# COMPACT_ATOMS: atom_id res chain seq x y z
N MET A 1 53.15 35.74 -23.96
CA MET A 1 53.96 34.69 -23.32
C MET A 1 53.03 33.78 -22.57
N TYR A 2 52.63 32.68 -23.19
CA TYR A 2 51.87 31.63 -22.53
C TYR A 2 52.83 30.49 -22.19
N HIS A 3 53.14 30.28 -20.95
CA HIS A 3 53.86 29.10 -20.49
C HIS A 3 52.90 27.91 -20.51
N GLY A 4 53.04 27.02 -21.47
CA GLY A 4 52.39 25.73 -21.49
C GLY A 4 53.06 24.84 -20.44
N ASN A 5 52.29 24.37 -19.46
CA ASN A 5 52.65 23.28 -18.56
C ASN A 5 52.85 22.02 -19.42
N GLY A 6 54.10 21.58 -19.56
CA GLY A 6 54.47 20.30 -20.16
C GLY A 6 54.00 19.18 -19.24
N GLY A 7 52.81 18.68 -19.46
CA GLY A 7 52.33 17.47 -18.85
C GLY A 7 53.20 16.29 -19.33
N ILE A 8 53.77 15.54 -18.40
CA ILE A 8 54.49 14.26 -18.68
C ILE A 8 53.44 13.34 -19.32
N MET A 9 53.56 13.13 -20.64
CA MET A 9 52.70 12.20 -21.36
C MET A 9 52.94 10.78 -20.83
N GLU A 10 51.87 10.09 -20.49
CA GLU A 10 51.87 8.66 -20.18
C GLU A 10 52.57 7.88 -21.29
N LYS A 11 53.44 6.97 -20.93
CA LYS A 11 54.20 6.14 -21.90
C LYS A 11 53.71 4.69 -21.81
N ILE A 12 53.07 4.19 -22.89
CA ILE A 12 52.74 2.79 -23.04
C ILE A 12 53.84 2.11 -23.85
N SER A 13 54.38 1.04 -23.30
CA SER A 13 55.39 0.18 -23.96
C SER A 13 54.94 -1.28 -23.87
N PHE A 14 55.32 -2.09 -24.86
CA PHE A 14 55.05 -3.51 -24.76
C PHE A 14 56.32 -4.32 -24.59
N HIS A 15 56.21 -5.47 -23.94
CA HIS A 15 57.25 -6.44 -23.70
C HIS A 15 56.84 -7.78 -24.30
N ILE A 16 57.78 -8.47 -24.89
CA ILE A 16 57.59 -9.82 -25.42
C ILE A 16 58.16 -10.86 -24.46
N GLN A 17 57.40 -11.94 -24.27
CA GLN A 17 57.88 -13.13 -23.55
C GLN A 17 57.83 -14.33 -24.53
N THR A 18 58.99 -14.84 -24.92
CA THR A 18 59.08 -15.99 -25.81
C THR A 18 58.90 -17.28 -25.00
N SER A 19 58.04 -18.17 -25.43
CA SER A 19 57.92 -19.54 -24.93
C SER A 19 58.85 -20.50 -25.61
N LYS A 20 59.09 -21.68 -25.01
CA LYS A 20 60.01 -22.71 -25.56
C LYS A 20 59.58 -23.23 -26.95
N ASP A 21 58.33 -23.10 -27.31
CA ASP A 21 57.70 -23.50 -28.57
C ASP A 21 57.79 -22.41 -29.66
N GLY A 22 58.54 -21.32 -29.44
CA GLY A 22 58.68 -20.20 -30.37
C GLY A 22 57.47 -19.23 -30.39
N THR A 23 56.40 -19.43 -29.53
CA THR A 23 55.28 -18.53 -29.41
C THR A 23 55.66 -17.34 -28.54
N VAL A 24 55.31 -16.13 -28.98
CA VAL A 24 55.54 -14.88 -28.27
C VAL A 24 54.26 -14.42 -27.63
N LYS A 25 54.30 -14.15 -26.32
CA LYS A 25 53.22 -13.49 -25.59
C LYS A 25 53.53 -12.01 -25.45
N VAL A 26 52.56 -11.14 -25.81
CA VAL A 26 52.71 -9.69 -25.71
C VAL A 26 52.11 -9.22 -24.36
N ARG A 27 52.91 -8.44 -23.64
CA ARG A 27 52.49 -7.77 -22.39
C ARG A 27 52.75 -6.29 -22.52
N PHE A 28 51.85 -5.48 -21.96
CA PHE A 28 51.98 -4.03 -21.98
C PHE A 28 52.37 -3.49 -20.62
N ARG A 29 53.01 -2.33 -20.61
CA ARG A 29 53.34 -1.55 -19.45
C ARG A 29 52.97 -0.10 -19.72
N LEU A 30 52.16 0.49 -18.87
CA LEU A 30 51.87 1.92 -18.82
C LEU A 30 52.69 2.54 -17.70
N ARG A 31 53.35 3.65 -17.98
CA ARG A 31 54.05 4.47 -16.96
C ARG A 31 53.53 5.90 -17.05
N ASP A 32 53.24 6.51 -15.87
CA ASP A 32 52.99 7.93 -15.73
C ASP A 32 53.85 8.46 -14.57
N GLY A 33 54.84 9.24 -14.92
CA GLY A 33 55.85 9.70 -13.97
C GLY A 33 56.74 8.55 -13.40
N ARG A 34 57.16 8.73 -12.13
CA ARG A 34 57.97 7.74 -11.39
C ARG A 34 57.14 6.81 -10.55
N ASP A 35 55.92 7.24 -10.21
CA ASP A 35 55.11 6.62 -9.16
C ASP A 35 54.07 5.62 -9.71
N VAL A 36 53.64 5.78 -10.95
CA VAL A 36 52.63 4.90 -11.55
C VAL A 36 53.28 3.96 -12.57
N GLN A 37 53.19 2.66 -12.32
CA GLN A 37 53.51 1.62 -13.26
C GLN A 37 52.46 0.52 -13.24
N LEU A 38 51.71 0.41 -14.34
CA LEU A 38 50.63 -0.56 -14.52
C LEU A 38 51.04 -1.60 -15.57
N LEU A 39 50.79 -2.86 -15.28
CA LEU A 39 51.05 -3.99 -16.16
C LEU A 39 49.77 -4.54 -16.71
N HIS A 40 49.74 -4.86 -18.00
CA HIS A 40 48.59 -5.46 -18.67
C HIS A 40 48.98 -6.73 -19.44
N LYS A 41 48.19 -7.80 -19.25
CA LYS A 41 48.32 -9.09 -19.89
C LYS A 41 47.35 -9.18 -21.07
N SER A 42 47.71 -8.68 -22.25
CA SER A 42 46.79 -8.53 -23.39
C SER A 42 46.19 -9.85 -23.94
N GLY A 43 46.73 -11.00 -23.57
CA GLY A 43 46.32 -12.28 -24.15
C GLY A 43 46.83 -12.51 -25.58
N ILE A 44 47.42 -11.51 -26.24
CA ILE A 44 47.89 -11.58 -27.61
C ILE A 44 49.10 -12.55 -27.69
N ARG A 45 48.99 -13.48 -28.63
CA ARG A 45 50.08 -14.44 -28.98
C ARG A 45 50.37 -14.31 -30.45
N CYS A 46 51.65 -14.28 -30.81
CA CYS A 46 52.11 -14.21 -32.19
C CYS A 46 53.38 -15.05 -32.40
N LYS A 47 53.83 -15.22 -33.67
CA LYS A 47 55.13 -15.81 -33.96
C LYS A 47 56.17 -14.72 -33.88
N ILE A 48 57.41 -15.10 -33.55
CA ILE A 48 58.55 -14.16 -33.50
C ILE A 48 58.80 -13.52 -34.87
N THR A 49 58.48 -14.22 -35.94
CA THR A 49 58.60 -13.75 -37.33
C THR A 49 57.64 -12.66 -37.72
N ASP A 50 56.53 -12.50 -36.92
CA ASP A 50 55.52 -11.43 -37.13
C ASP A 50 56.01 -10.10 -36.59
N LEU A 51 57.06 -10.10 -35.79
CA LEU A 51 57.71 -8.94 -35.18
C LEU A 51 59.00 -8.56 -35.91
N ALA A 52 59.16 -7.27 -36.23
CA ALA A 52 60.39 -6.80 -36.87
C ALA A 52 61.54 -6.63 -35.89
N LYS A 53 62.69 -7.05 -36.34
CA LYS A 53 64.01 -6.90 -35.77
C LYS A 53 64.12 -6.79 -34.26
N LEU A 54 64.38 -7.92 -33.64
CA LEU A 54 65.00 -7.97 -32.34
C LEU A 54 66.45 -7.48 -32.45
N ASN A 55 66.93 -6.82 -31.38
CA ASN A 55 68.35 -6.60 -31.23
C ASN A 55 69.10 -7.97 -31.16
N PRO A 56 70.38 -8.04 -31.44
CA PRO A 56 71.12 -9.27 -31.32
C PRO A 56 71.09 -9.95 -29.95
N ASP A 57 70.82 -9.18 -28.94
CA ASP A 57 70.63 -9.65 -27.55
C ASP A 57 69.19 -10.10 -27.22
N GLY A 58 68.29 -10.13 -28.20
CA GLY A 58 66.86 -10.47 -28.00
C GLY A 58 66.01 -9.36 -27.39
N SER A 59 66.56 -8.20 -27.13
CA SER A 59 65.84 -7.05 -26.65
C SER A 59 65.10 -6.33 -27.79
N THR A 60 63.98 -5.69 -27.47
CA THR A 60 63.18 -4.89 -28.42
C THR A 60 63.54 -3.42 -28.29
N LYS A 61 63.84 -2.75 -29.39
CA LYS A 61 63.85 -1.28 -29.43
C LYS A 61 62.44 -0.75 -29.37
N ASP A 62 62.25 0.43 -28.85
CA ASP A 62 61.01 1.14 -28.60
C ASP A 62 60.02 1.27 -29.79
N LYS A 63 60.37 0.81 -30.99
CA LYS A 63 59.51 0.79 -32.16
C LYS A 63 59.62 -0.60 -32.85
N VAL A 64 58.74 -1.49 -32.45
CA VAL A 64 58.56 -2.76 -33.15
C VAL A 64 57.65 -2.51 -34.36
N HIS A 65 58.25 -2.69 -35.54
CA HIS A 65 57.49 -2.74 -36.77
C HIS A 65 56.84 -4.10 -36.88
N VAL A 66 55.51 -4.11 -36.97
CA VAL A 66 54.72 -5.34 -37.10
C VAL A 66 54.40 -5.52 -38.57
N TYR A 67 54.89 -6.63 -39.16
CA TYR A 67 54.63 -6.94 -40.57
C TYR A 67 53.22 -7.50 -40.82
N ASN A 68 52.59 -8.01 -39.79
CA ASN A 68 51.27 -8.55 -39.90
C ASN A 68 50.21 -7.42 -39.56
N ALA A 69 49.39 -7.11 -40.57
CA ALA A 69 48.37 -6.03 -40.43
C ALA A 69 47.35 -6.32 -39.32
N ASP A 70 46.92 -7.58 -39.15
CA ASP A 70 45.93 -7.98 -38.12
C ASP A 70 46.54 -7.86 -36.72
N LEU A 71 47.81 -8.30 -36.56
CA LEU A 71 48.52 -8.12 -35.30
C LEU A 71 48.72 -6.63 -34.96
N SER A 72 49.02 -5.81 -35.96
CA SER A 72 49.14 -4.35 -35.80
C SER A 72 47.81 -3.73 -35.33
N ALA A 73 46.69 -4.17 -35.90
CA ALA A 73 45.33 -3.72 -35.47
C ALA A 73 45.03 -4.11 -34.03
N LEU A 74 45.30 -5.35 -33.63
CA LEU A 74 45.13 -5.84 -32.26
C LEU A 74 46.01 -5.05 -31.27
N LEU A 75 47.26 -4.77 -31.58
CA LEU A 75 48.14 -3.99 -30.70
C LEU A 75 47.67 -2.53 -30.53
N LYS A 76 47.15 -1.92 -31.60
CA LYS A 76 46.56 -0.57 -31.56
C LYS A 76 45.29 -0.55 -30.71
N GLU A 77 44.43 -1.55 -30.80
CA GLU A 77 43.22 -1.64 -30.01
C GLU A 77 43.55 -1.82 -28.51
N GLU A 78 44.51 -2.68 -28.16
CA GLU A 78 44.97 -2.82 -26.78
C GLU A 78 45.53 -1.51 -26.24
N HIS A 79 46.31 -0.80 -27.03
CA HIS A 79 46.79 0.53 -26.64
C HIS A 79 45.65 1.51 -26.36
N ARG A 80 44.63 1.52 -27.22
CA ARG A 80 43.45 2.35 -27.06
C ARG A 80 42.69 2.00 -25.78
N LEU A 81 42.46 0.71 -25.51
CA LEU A 81 41.78 0.24 -24.29
C LEU A 81 42.56 0.65 -23.04
N MET A 82 43.87 0.50 -23.04
CA MET A 82 44.72 0.89 -21.90
C MET A 82 44.68 2.41 -21.65
N THR A 83 44.75 3.23 -22.68
CA THR A 83 44.67 4.69 -22.56
C THR A 83 43.32 5.11 -22.01
N THR A 84 42.22 4.50 -22.50
CA THR A 84 40.87 4.78 -22.03
C THR A 84 40.68 4.34 -20.57
N ALA A 85 41.11 3.11 -20.21
CA ALA A 85 41.01 2.61 -18.83
C ALA A 85 41.79 3.48 -17.86
N TYR A 86 42.98 3.89 -18.20
CA TYR A 86 43.80 4.76 -17.36
C TYR A 86 43.15 6.14 -17.16
N GLY A 87 42.62 6.73 -18.23
CA GLY A 87 41.86 7.99 -18.12
C GLY A 87 40.67 7.88 -17.16
N LEU A 88 39.87 6.82 -17.32
CA LEU A 88 38.73 6.56 -16.42
C LEU A 88 39.15 6.34 -14.97
N MET A 89 40.23 5.64 -14.71
CA MET A 89 40.76 5.46 -13.35
C MET A 89 41.18 6.79 -12.72
N LYS A 90 41.85 7.66 -13.50
CA LYS A 90 42.19 9.02 -13.05
C LYS A 90 40.93 9.85 -12.71
N ASP A 91 39.97 9.89 -13.61
CA ASP A 91 38.77 10.69 -13.48
C ASP A 91 37.89 10.23 -12.30
N LYS A 92 37.87 8.93 -12.02
CA LYS A 92 37.13 8.34 -10.90
C LYS A 92 37.92 8.29 -9.58
N GLY A 93 39.18 8.69 -9.54
CA GLY A 93 40.04 8.62 -8.36
C GLY A 93 40.28 7.21 -7.83
N MET A 94 40.38 6.22 -8.77
CA MET A 94 40.56 4.80 -8.39
C MET A 94 42.00 4.50 -7.99
N ASP A 95 42.22 3.40 -7.28
CA ASP A 95 43.57 2.94 -6.91
C ASP A 95 44.38 2.54 -8.14
N MET A 96 45.60 3.11 -8.28
CA MET A 96 46.49 2.90 -9.42
C MET A 96 47.26 1.59 -9.28
N THR A 97 46.54 0.47 -9.19
CA THR A 97 47.11 -0.89 -9.16
C THR A 97 46.90 -1.64 -10.48
N SER A 98 47.79 -2.60 -10.79
CA SER A 98 47.64 -3.41 -12.01
C SER A 98 46.39 -4.27 -11.99
N GLU A 99 45.90 -4.67 -10.81
CA GLU A 99 44.66 -5.45 -10.67
C GLU A 99 43.42 -4.61 -11.02
N VAL A 100 43.29 -3.39 -10.52
CA VAL A 100 42.20 -2.47 -10.86
C VAL A 100 42.28 -2.09 -12.34
N PHE A 101 43.48 -1.88 -12.87
CA PHE A 101 43.67 -1.57 -14.26
C PHE A 101 43.23 -2.72 -15.19
N GLU A 102 43.56 -3.98 -14.87
CA GLU A 102 43.11 -5.15 -15.63
C GLU A 102 41.58 -5.28 -15.59
N GLN A 103 40.94 -5.02 -14.44
CA GLN A 103 39.49 -5.04 -14.31
C GLN A 103 38.80 -3.98 -15.17
N GLU A 104 39.37 -2.76 -15.23
CA GLU A 104 38.81 -1.69 -16.06
C GLU A 104 39.00 -1.97 -17.55
N ILE A 105 40.14 -2.53 -17.96
CA ILE A 105 40.37 -2.97 -19.35
C ILE A 105 39.41 -4.09 -19.75
N GLU A 106 39.18 -5.08 -18.87
CA GLU A 106 38.25 -6.17 -19.13
C GLU A 106 36.78 -5.67 -19.20
N SER A 107 36.43 -4.70 -18.37
CA SER A 107 35.14 -3.99 -18.44
C SER A 107 34.94 -3.26 -19.77
N LEU A 108 35.99 -2.65 -20.30
CA LEU A 108 35.97 -1.98 -21.62
C LEU A 108 35.99 -2.95 -22.80
N ARG A 109 36.68 -4.11 -22.66
CA ARG A 109 36.77 -5.14 -23.70
C ARG A 109 35.46 -5.92 -23.83
N ASN A 110 34.92 -6.29 -22.72
CA ASN A 110 33.59 -6.85 -22.57
C ASN A 110 32.74 -5.80 -21.81
N PRO A 111 32.27 -4.76 -22.49
CA PRO A 111 31.24 -3.98 -21.87
C PRO A 111 30.20 -5.06 -21.54
N VAL A 112 30.08 -5.42 -20.24
CA VAL A 112 28.82 -5.92 -19.74
C VAL A 112 27.92 -4.85 -20.30
N VAL A 113 27.18 -5.20 -21.36
CA VAL A 113 25.99 -4.45 -21.68
C VAL A 113 25.30 -4.48 -20.33
N ALA A 114 25.55 -3.44 -19.55
CA ALA A 114 24.64 -3.09 -18.51
C ALA A 114 23.37 -3.07 -19.31
N VAL A 115 22.64 -4.20 -19.30
CA VAL A 115 21.24 -4.18 -19.63
C VAL A 115 20.86 -3.00 -18.78
N ARG A 116 20.69 -1.82 -19.43
CA ARG A 116 20.03 -0.71 -18.78
C ARG A 116 18.82 -1.42 -18.26
N LYS A 117 18.84 -1.76 -16.96
CA LYS A 117 17.61 -2.15 -16.27
C LYS A 117 16.81 -0.94 -16.59
N GLU A 118 15.95 -1.07 -17.63
CA GLU A 118 14.99 -0.02 -17.92
C GLU A 118 14.39 0.23 -16.55
N ASN A 119 14.66 1.40 -16.00
CA ASN A 119 14.19 1.71 -14.68
C ASN A 119 12.69 1.46 -14.76
N PRO A 120 12.14 0.57 -13.94
CA PRO A 120 10.76 0.13 -14.11
C PRO A 120 9.88 1.37 -14.12
N THR A 121 8.91 1.40 -15.02
CA THR A 121 7.92 2.49 -15.03
C THR A 121 7.27 2.57 -13.64
N ILE A 122 6.85 3.77 -13.24
CA ILE A 122 6.18 3.96 -11.94
C ILE A 122 4.99 3.01 -11.76
N VAL A 123 4.25 2.69 -12.83
CA VAL A 123 3.10 1.77 -12.78
C VAL A 123 3.57 0.34 -12.48
N SER A 124 4.58 -0.16 -13.22
CA SER A 124 5.09 -1.51 -13.00
C SER A 124 5.71 -1.65 -11.61
N ARG A 125 6.39 -0.61 -11.13
CA ARG A 125 6.99 -0.60 -9.79
C ARG A 125 5.93 -0.54 -8.68
N PHE A 126 4.82 0.20 -8.90
CA PHE A 126 3.72 0.28 -7.95
C PHE A 126 2.95 -1.04 -7.84
N ARG A 127 2.71 -1.73 -8.97
CA ARG A 127 2.13 -3.08 -8.98
C ARG A 127 3.03 -4.08 -8.26
N LYS A 128 4.34 -4.05 -8.55
CA LYS A 128 5.32 -4.91 -7.87
C LYS A 128 5.32 -4.67 -6.36
N TYR A 129 5.29 -3.41 -5.91
CA TYR A 129 5.17 -3.08 -4.49
C TYR A 129 3.93 -3.74 -3.85
N ALA A 130 2.76 -3.67 -4.52
CA ALA A 130 1.54 -4.30 -4.02
C ALA A 130 1.68 -5.83 -3.87
N ASP A 131 2.29 -6.47 -4.87
CA ASP A 131 2.50 -7.93 -4.88
C ASP A 131 3.51 -8.36 -3.81
N ASP A 132 4.60 -7.61 -3.66
CA ASP A 132 5.63 -7.88 -2.65
C ASP A 132 5.07 -7.70 -1.23
N ALA A 133 4.30 -6.63 -0.98
CA ALA A 133 3.67 -6.37 0.30
C ALA A 133 2.60 -7.43 0.66
N LEU A 134 1.84 -7.94 -0.32
CA LEU A 134 0.91 -9.05 -0.11
C LEU A 134 1.64 -10.34 0.23
N ARG A 135 2.72 -10.65 -0.50
CA ARG A 135 3.53 -11.85 -0.32
C ARG A 135 4.23 -11.88 1.04
N ALA A 136 4.67 -10.71 1.50
CA ALA A 136 5.27 -10.53 2.83
C ALA A 136 4.24 -10.48 3.98
N GLY A 137 2.92 -10.55 3.70
CA GLY A 137 1.88 -10.45 4.73
C GLY A 137 1.71 -9.04 5.34
N ILE A 138 2.35 -8.01 4.77
CA ILE A 138 2.24 -6.61 5.24
C ILE A 138 0.84 -6.05 4.98
N ILE A 139 0.22 -6.49 3.89
CA ILE A 139 -1.15 -6.10 3.53
C ILE A 139 -2.01 -7.32 3.23
N GLY A 140 -3.29 -7.25 3.56
CA GLY A 140 -4.27 -8.29 3.19
C GLY A 140 -4.77 -8.15 1.74
N SER A 141 -5.42 -9.21 1.20
CA SER A 141 -5.91 -9.30 -0.18
C SER A 141 -6.81 -8.13 -0.59
N ASN A 142 -7.64 -7.60 0.32
CA ASN A 142 -8.51 -6.46 0.01
C ASN A 142 -7.69 -5.18 -0.21
N ARG A 143 -6.66 -4.94 0.61
CA ARG A 143 -5.78 -3.79 0.46
C ARG A 143 -4.99 -3.87 -0.84
N HIS A 144 -4.47 -5.05 -1.18
CA HIS A 144 -3.81 -5.33 -2.45
C HIS A 144 -4.71 -4.95 -3.64
N LYS A 145 -5.96 -5.46 -3.70
CA LYS A 145 -6.92 -5.12 -4.77
C LYS A 145 -7.13 -3.61 -4.91
N HIS A 146 -7.21 -2.88 -3.80
CA HIS A 146 -7.35 -1.43 -3.84
C HIS A 146 -6.11 -0.73 -4.40
N ILE A 147 -4.90 -1.19 -4.06
CA ILE A 147 -3.66 -0.64 -4.62
C ILE A 147 -3.59 -0.89 -6.13
N ILE A 148 -3.96 -2.09 -6.60
CA ILE A 148 -4.01 -2.40 -8.04
C ILE A 148 -5.00 -1.46 -8.76
N VAL A 149 -6.18 -1.22 -8.21
CA VAL A 149 -7.14 -0.25 -8.79
C VAL A 149 -6.52 1.16 -8.88
N VAL A 150 -5.74 1.59 -7.88
CA VAL A 150 -5.06 2.90 -7.95
C VAL A 150 -3.95 2.89 -8.99
N SER A 151 -3.20 1.79 -9.13
CA SER A 151 -2.17 1.66 -10.17
C SER A 151 -2.75 1.67 -11.58
N ASP A 152 -3.92 1.05 -11.79
CA ASP A 152 -4.62 1.06 -13.08
C ASP A 152 -5.13 2.48 -13.42
N LYS A 153 -5.56 3.25 -12.42
CA LYS A 153 -5.89 4.67 -12.60
C LYS A 153 -4.67 5.51 -12.94
N LEU A 154 -3.54 5.27 -12.28
CA LEU A 154 -2.27 5.92 -12.58
C LEU A 154 -1.84 5.63 -14.03
N GLU A 155 -1.94 4.39 -14.48
CA GLU A 155 -1.64 4.01 -15.85
C GLU A 155 -2.47 4.78 -16.87
N ARG A 156 -3.79 4.85 -16.67
CA ARG A 156 -4.68 5.62 -17.54
C ARG A 156 -4.34 7.11 -17.54
N PHE A 157 -4.07 7.68 -16.38
CA PHE A 157 -3.61 9.07 -16.25
C PHE A 157 -2.35 9.34 -17.08
N LEU A 158 -1.33 8.48 -16.96
CA LEU A 158 -0.07 8.62 -17.66
C LEU A 158 -0.23 8.46 -19.19
N ILE A 159 -1.10 7.54 -19.64
CA ILE A 159 -1.43 7.38 -21.06
C ILE A 159 -2.12 8.65 -21.59
N ILE A 160 -3.09 9.20 -20.87
CA ILE A 160 -3.81 10.41 -21.23
C ILE A 160 -2.86 11.62 -21.32
N LYS A 161 -1.86 11.67 -20.43
CA LYS A 161 -0.82 12.72 -20.44
C LYS A 161 0.29 12.48 -21.46
N GLY A 162 0.37 11.30 -22.10
CA GLY A 162 1.43 10.95 -23.07
C GLY A 162 2.79 10.67 -22.45
N ILE A 163 2.85 10.24 -21.18
CA ILE A 163 4.07 10.02 -20.40
C ILE A 163 4.14 8.64 -19.75
N SER A 164 3.60 7.62 -20.43
CA SER A 164 3.48 6.26 -19.87
C SER A 164 4.81 5.60 -19.46
N GLY A 165 5.94 6.07 -19.98
CA GLY A 165 7.28 5.54 -19.67
C GLY A 165 7.94 6.14 -18.42
N ILE A 166 7.30 7.10 -17.73
CA ILE A 166 7.90 7.81 -16.59
C ILE A 166 8.27 6.87 -15.44
N THR A 167 9.41 7.13 -14.82
CA THR A 167 9.91 6.39 -13.65
C THR A 167 9.40 7.01 -12.35
N SER A 168 9.58 6.32 -11.23
CA SER A 168 9.18 6.84 -9.91
C SER A 168 9.99 8.07 -9.47
N GLU A 169 11.26 8.20 -9.89
CA GLU A 169 12.11 9.36 -9.58
C GLU A 169 11.70 10.61 -10.39
N GLU A 170 11.22 10.41 -11.61
CA GLU A 170 10.77 11.49 -12.51
C GLU A 170 9.36 12.00 -12.15
N PHE A 171 8.58 11.22 -11.37
CA PHE A 171 7.23 11.61 -10.95
C PHE A 171 7.29 12.67 -9.85
N ASP A 172 7.14 13.92 -10.23
CA ASP A 172 7.27 15.07 -9.35
C ASP A 172 5.98 15.54 -8.67
N VAL A 173 6.02 16.72 -8.07
CA VAL A 173 4.89 17.34 -7.35
C VAL A 173 3.78 17.74 -8.31
N ASP A 174 4.11 18.20 -9.51
CA ASP A 174 3.13 18.69 -10.48
C ASP A 174 2.33 17.49 -11.03
N TYR A 175 3.01 16.38 -11.38
CA TYR A 175 2.33 15.14 -11.73
C TYR A 175 1.48 14.58 -10.57
N LEU A 176 1.94 14.72 -9.33
CA LEU A 176 1.17 14.31 -8.16
C LEU A 176 -0.15 15.08 -8.03
N MET A 177 -0.10 16.40 -8.24
CA MET A 177 -1.29 17.26 -8.19
C MET A 177 -2.23 16.98 -9.35
N ASP A 178 -1.71 16.84 -10.56
CA ASP A 178 -2.49 16.49 -11.75
C ASP A 178 -3.15 15.10 -11.60
N PHE A 179 -2.44 14.12 -11.06
CA PHE A 179 -3.02 12.80 -10.80
C PHE A 179 -4.15 12.89 -9.77
N ARG A 180 -3.99 13.71 -8.73
CA ARG A 180 -5.07 13.93 -7.76
C ARG A 180 -6.32 14.51 -8.40
N GLU A 181 -6.20 15.53 -9.27
CA GLU A 181 -7.34 16.11 -9.96
C GLU A 181 -7.96 15.10 -10.96
N PHE A 182 -7.13 14.33 -11.65
CA PHE A 182 -7.62 13.22 -12.48
C PHE A 182 -8.44 12.21 -11.67
N LEU A 183 -8.00 11.87 -10.45
CA LEU A 183 -8.76 10.93 -9.58
C LEU A 183 -10.16 11.47 -9.24
N PHE A 184 -10.31 12.80 -9.08
CA PHE A 184 -11.64 13.39 -8.87
C PHE A 184 -12.50 13.28 -10.12
N ASP A 185 -11.93 13.60 -11.26
CA ASP A 185 -12.68 13.89 -12.49
C ASP A 185 -12.47 12.84 -13.59
N GLU A 186 -12.02 11.63 -13.24
CA GLU A 186 -11.79 10.52 -14.18
C GLU A 186 -13.00 10.28 -15.09
N TYR A 187 -14.22 10.46 -14.59
CA TYR A 187 -15.45 10.26 -15.36
C TYR A 187 -15.55 11.12 -16.63
N GLN A 188 -14.91 12.31 -16.63
CA GLN A 188 -14.91 13.21 -17.80
C GLN A 188 -14.04 12.71 -18.96
N TYR A 189 -13.16 11.74 -18.70
CA TYR A 189 -12.26 11.19 -19.70
C TYR A 189 -12.81 9.91 -20.36
N VAL A 190 -13.89 9.32 -19.83
CA VAL A 190 -14.41 8.04 -20.27
C VAL A 190 -14.80 8.07 -21.76
N ASP A 191 -15.61 9.05 -22.16
CA ASP A 191 -16.09 9.16 -23.54
C ASP A 191 -14.98 9.59 -24.51
N LYS A 192 -14.03 10.40 -24.03
CA LYS A 192 -12.92 10.91 -24.85
C LYS A 192 -11.87 9.82 -25.13
N TYR A 193 -11.70 8.87 -24.23
CA TYR A 193 -10.69 7.81 -24.29
C TYR A 193 -11.31 6.43 -24.13
N GLU A 194 -12.38 6.14 -24.84
CA GLU A 194 -13.18 4.89 -24.76
C GLU A 194 -12.31 3.61 -24.76
N SER A 195 -11.20 3.62 -25.52
CA SER A 195 -10.30 2.47 -25.62
C SER A 195 -9.69 2.06 -24.29
N LEU A 196 -9.46 3.01 -23.36
CA LEU A 196 -8.90 2.75 -22.04
C LEU A 196 -9.90 2.11 -21.06
N TYR A 197 -11.19 2.21 -21.37
CA TYR A 197 -12.30 1.66 -20.57
C TYR A 197 -12.98 0.47 -21.22
N LYS A 198 -12.52 0.08 -22.41
CA LYS A 198 -13.04 -1.07 -23.16
C LYS A 198 -12.81 -2.36 -22.34
N GLY A 199 -13.87 -3.13 -22.14
CA GLY A 199 -13.83 -4.38 -21.36
C GLY A 199 -14.12 -4.19 -19.88
N PHE A 200 -14.28 -2.99 -19.38
CA PHE A 200 -14.73 -2.77 -18.01
C PHE A 200 -16.20 -3.16 -17.86
N LYS A 201 -16.52 -3.82 -16.73
CA LYS A 201 -17.92 -4.00 -16.36
C LYS A 201 -18.56 -2.62 -16.16
N LYS A 202 -19.79 -2.41 -16.64
CA LYS A 202 -20.51 -1.12 -16.54
C LYS A 202 -20.42 -0.44 -15.16
N LYS A 203 -20.50 -1.23 -14.08
CA LYS A 203 -20.39 -0.74 -12.70
C LYS A 203 -18.99 -0.22 -12.30
N ASN A 204 -17.95 -0.54 -13.07
CA ASN A 204 -16.55 -0.16 -12.79
C ASN A 204 -16.11 1.04 -13.65
N ILE A 205 -16.94 1.46 -14.60
CA ILE A 205 -16.71 2.67 -15.38
C ILE A 205 -17.04 3.87 -14.51
N PRO A 206 -16.13 4.86 -14.34
CA PRO A 206 -16.43 6.07 -13.61
C PRO A 206 -17.65 6.79 -14.20
N GLN A 207 -18.66 7.09 -13.37
CA GLN A 207 -19.91 7.72 -13.80
C GLN A 207 -20.05 9.16 -13.25
N GLU A 208 -19.35 9.47 -12.17
CA GLU A 208 -19.47 10.72 -11.44
C GLU A 208 -18.15 11.09 -10.74
N ARG A 209 -18.07 12.31 -10.25
CA ARG A 209 -16.95 12.80 -9.46
C ARG A 209 -16.74 11.97 -8.20
N LEU A 210 -15.50 11.56 -7.94
CA LEU A 210 -15.18 10.85 -6.70
C LEU A 210 -15.21 11.78 -5.49
N SER A 211 -15.67 11.24 -4.35
CA SER A 211 -15.64 11.97 -3.08
C SER A 211 -14.22 12.25 -2.61
N MET A 212 -14.05 13.37 -1.88
CA MET A 212 -12.76 13.74 -1.28
C MET A 212 -12.16 12.62 -0.43
N ASN A 213 -12.96 11.91 0.34
CA ASN A 213 -12.50 10.83 1.19
C ASN A 213 -11.98 9.64 0.38
N THR A 214 -12.62 9.33 -0.76
CA THR A 214 -12.17 8.29 -1.69
C THR A 214 -10.83 8.66 -2.32
N VAL A 215 -10.71 9.87 -2.87
CA VAL A 215 -9.46 10.37 -3.45
C VAL A 215 -8.35 10.40 -2.41
N THR A 216 -8.61 10.96 -1.21
CA THR A 216 -7.62 10.97 -0.13
C THR A 216 -7.18 9.56 0.28
N SER A 217 -8.10 8.58 0.30
CA SER A 217 -7.73 7.19 0.57
C SER A 217 -6.81 6.62 -0.50
N GLN A 218 -7.07 6.90 -1.78
CA GLN A 218 -6.21 6.50 -2.90
C GLN A 218 -4.84 7.18 -2.83
N MET A 219 -4.82 8.49 -2.55
CA MET A 219 -3.57 9.25 -2.36
C MET A 219 -2.73 8.74 -1.17
N LYS A 220 -3.37 8.29 -0.08
CA LYS A 220 -2.65 7.64 1.05
C LYS A 220 -1.98 6.32 0.63
N MET A 221 -2.61 5.52 -0.22
CA MET A 221 -1.99 4.31 -0.76
C MET A 221 -0.78 4.66 -1.62
N PHE A 222 -0.91 5.67 -2.46
CA PHE A 222 0.17 6.16 -3.30
C PHE A 222 1.31 6.79 -2.47
N GLN A 223 0.98 7.50 -1.40
CA GLN A 223 1.97 8.02 -0.46
C GLN A 223 2.77 6.90 0.22
N THR A 224 2.09 5.82 0.66
CA THR A 224 2.77 4.67 1.29
C THR A 224 3.78 4.03 0.33
N PHE A 225 3.42 3.87 -0.94
CA PHE A 225 4.32 3.41 -1.99
C PHE A 225 5.57 4.30 -2.11
N PHE A 226 5.41 5.61 -2.23
CA PHE A 226 6.55 6.53 -2.29
C PHE A 226 7.40 6.56 -1.03
N THR A 227 6.79 6.33 0.14
CA THR A 227 7.52 6.21 1.40
C THR A 227 8.40 4.97 1.42
N GLU A 228 7.90 3.86 0.88
CA GLU A 228 8.67 2.63 0.71
C GLU A 228 9.86 2.84 -0.24
N LEU A 229 9.63 3.43 -1.42
CA LEU A 229 10.71 3.71 -2.37
C LEU A 229 11.82 4.60 -1.79
N GLU A 230 11.43 5.59 -0.98
CA GLU A 230 12.38 6.46 -0.30
C GLU A 230 13.16 5.70 0.81
N SER A 231 12.51 4.75 1.49
CA SER A 231 13.14 3.98 2.57
C SER A 231 14.18 2.96 2.07
N VAL A 232 14.07 2.54 0.81
CA VAL A 232 15.02 1.61 0.14
C VAL A 232 15.93 2.33 -0.87
N ASP A 233 16.03 3.65 -0.79
CA ASP A 233 16.89 4.50 -1.62
C ASP A 233 16.65 4.37 -3.14
N GLU A 234 15.47 3.90 -3.58
CA GLU A 234 15.10 3.86 -5.00
C GLU A 234 14.76 5.26 -5.55
N ILE A 235 14.39 6.19 -4.69
CA ILE A 235 14.17 7.60 -5.01
C ILE A 235 14.83 8.49 -3.94
N ARG A 236 15.32 9.66 -4.34
CA ARG A 236 15.97 10.59 -3.40
C ARG A 236 14.99 11.20 -2.41
N LYS A 237 13.78 11.56 -2.86
CA LYS A 237 12.77 12.21 -2.03
C LYS A 237 11.37 12.06 -2.63
N SER A 238 10.45 11.56 -1.82
CA SER A 238 9.04 11.42 -2.18
C SER A 238 8.42 12.77 -2.60
N PRO A 239 7.60 12.82 -3.68
CA PRO A 239 6.88 14.02 -4.07
C PRO A 239 5.95 14.55 -2.95
N PHE A 240 5.42 13.68 -2.10
CA PHE A 240 4.63 14.07 -0.93
C PHE A 240 5.44 14.80 0.15
N ARG A 241 6.76 14.57 0.23
CA ARG A 241 7.67 15.27 1.15
C ARG A 241 8.17 16.60 0.58
N ARG A 242 8.02 16.80 -0.74
CA ARG A 242 8.32 18.07 -1.42
C ARG A 242 7.16 19.08 -1.29
N LEU A 243 5.95 18.63 -0.90
CA LEU A 243 4.82 19.50 -0.61
C LEU A 243 5.06 20.34 0.65
N SER A 244 4.66 21.61 0.62
CA SER A 244 4.57 22.41 1.84
C SER A 244 3.57 21.79 2.83
N ARG A 245 3.69 22.11 4.11
CA ARG A 245 2.81 21.58 5.17
C ARG A 245 1.34 21.84 4.85
N GLU A 246 1.03 23.05 4.36
CA GLU A 246 -0.33 23.49 4.01
C GLU A 246 -0.86 22.74 2.79
N ARG A 247 -0.05 22.59 1.74
CA ARG A 247 -0.42 21.81 0.55
C ARG A 247 -0.64 20.34 0.90
N LYS A 248 0.24 19.75 1.70
CA LYS A 248 0.09 18.36 2.15
C LYS A 248 -1.20 18.18 2.95
N LYS A 249 -1.52 19.11 3.87
CA LYS A 249 -2.77 19.10 4.62
C LYS A 249 -4.00 19.19 3.71
N ALA A 250 -3.94 20.01 2.66
CA ALA A 250 -5.03 20.13 1.69
C ALA A 250 -5.19 18.86 0.84
N VAL A 251 -4.09 18.29 0.33
CA VAL A 251 -4.10 17.06 -0.50
C VAL A 251 -4.60 15.84 0.29
N MET A 252 -4.24 15.74 1.57
CA MET A 252 -4.56 14.61 2.44
C MET A 252 -5.77 14.86 3.34
N ARG A 253 -6.53 15.93 3.05
CA ARG A 253 -7.72 16.29 3.83
C ARG A 253 -8.77 15.20 3.73
N THR A 254 -9.31 14.82 4.87
CA THR A 254 -10.52 14.02 4.98
C THR A 254 -11.62 14.86 5.61
N LYS A 255 -12.83 14.68 5.15
CA LYS A 255 -14.01 15.26 5.77
C LYS A 255 -14.93 14.12 6.22
N TYR A 256 -15.32 14.17 7.45
CA TYR A 256 -16.30 13.23 8.00
C TYR A 256 -17.55 14.05 8.33
N ASP A 257 -18.69 13.55 7.87
CA ASP A 257 -19.98 14.06 8.34
C ASP A 257 -20.17 13.71 9.80
N ASP A 258 -20.96 14.50 10.50
CA ASP A 258 -21.40 14.15 11.84
C ASP A 258 -22.10 12.78 11.79
N PRO A 259 -21.74 11.84 12.67
CA PRO A 259 -22.32 10.52 12.66
C PRO A 259 -23.80 10.62 13.04
N PHE A 260 -24.67 10.17 12.15
CA PHE A 260 -26.07 9.96 12.50
C PHE A 260 -26.31 8.52 12.99
N PHE A 261 -27.20 8.38 13.96
CA PHE A 261 -27.60 7.14 14.63
C PHE A 261 -29.09 7.23 14.96
N LEU A 262 -29.71 6.11 15.35
CA LEU A 262 -31.05 6.12 15.88
C LEU A 262 -31.05 6.70 17.31
N ARG A 263 -31.98 7.57 17.59
CA ARG A 263 -32.30 7.94 18.97
C ARG A 263 -32.88 6.73 19.69
N LYS A 264 -32.83 6.71 21.02
CA LYS A 264 -33.35 5.60 21.80
C LYS A 264 -34.84 5.35 21.52
N GLU A 265 -35.62 6.41 21.40
CA GLU A 265 -37.04 6.37 21.08
C GLU A 265 -37.30 5.80 19.68
N GLU A 266 -36.48 6.20 18.68
CA GLU A 266 -36.54 5.67 17.31
C GLU A 266 -36.19 4.16 17.27
N PHE A 267 -35.22 3.74 18.09
CA PHE A 267 -34.89 2.33 18.25
C PHE A 267 -36.04 1.53 18.87
N GLN A 268 -36.67 2.06 19.94
CA GLN A 268 -37.85 1.43 20.59
C GLN A 268 -39.04 1.34 19.63
N MET A 269 -39.26 2.36 18.79
CA MET A 269 -40.29 2.31 17.73
C MET A 269 -40.05 1.13 16.78
N ILE A 270 -38.80 0.90 16.35
CA ILE A 270 -38.47 -0.23 15.45
C ILE A 270 -38.65 -1.57 16.17
N LEU A 271 -38.19 -1.67 17.42
CA LEU A 271 -38.27 -2.90 18.23
C LEU A 271 -39.73 -3.36 18.41
N SER A 272 -40.66 -2.41 18.66
CA SER A 272 -42.08 -2.66 18.91
C SER A 272 -42.93 -2.63 17.63
N ALA A 273 -42.36 -2.28 16.47
CA ALA A 273 -43.09 -2.08 15.23
C ALA A 273 -43.74 -3.39 14.72
N GLN A 274 -45.03 -3.29 14.40
CA GLN A 274 -45.66 -4.28 13.53
C GLN A 274 -45.36 -3.91 12.09
N VAL A 275 -44.57 -4.77 11.42
CA VAL A 275 -44.15 -4.57 10.04
C VAL A 275 -44.69 -5.67 9.13
N PRO A 276 -44.83 -5.43 7.83
CA PRO A 276 -45.19 -6.47 6.87
C PRO A 276 -44.26 -7.69 6.98
N PRO A 277 -44.77 -8.92 6.70
CA PRO A 277 -43.95 -10.14 6.76
C PRO A 277 -42.64 -10.05 5.99
N SER A 278 -42.60 -9.32 4.87
CA SER A 278 -41.40 -9.08 4.07
C SER A 278 -40.29 -8.29 4.79
N LEU A 279 -40.62 -7.58 5.88
CA LEU A 279 -39.66 -6.77 6.65
C LEU A 279 -39.40 -7.35 8.06
N GLU A 280 -40.11 -8.36 8.51
CA GLU A 280 -39.93 -8.94 9.86
C GLU A 280 -38.51 -9.46 10.08
N GLU A 281 -37.99 -10.26 9.17
CA GLU A 281 -36.60 -10.75 9.23
C GLU A 281 -35.58 -9.59 9.25
N THR A 282 -35.87 -8.53 8.51
CA THR A 282 -34.99 -7.34 8.48
C THR A 282 -35.03 -6.58 9.81
N ARG A 283 -36.24 -6.39 10.39
CA ARG A 283 -36.39 -5.78 11.69
C ARG A 283 -35.65 -6.56 12.77
N ASP A 284 -35.88 -7.87 12.82
CA ASP A 284 -35.26 -8.77 13.79
C ASP A 284 -33.73 -8.75 13.68
N ALA A 285 -33.20 -8.89 12.47
CA ALA A 285 -31.75 -8.82 12.23
C ALA A 285 -31.17 -7.47 12.62
N PHE A 286 -31.87 -6.37 12.30
CA PHE A 286 -31.39 -5.02 12.57
C PHE A 286 -31.36 -4.70 14.07
N VAL A 287 -32.39 -5.06 14.81
CA VAL A 287 -32.42 -4.81 16.26
C VAL A 287 -31.44 -5.69 17.03
N VAL A 288 -31.23 -6.95 16.60
CA VAL A 288 -30.19 -7.82 17.15
C VAL A 288 -28.79 -7.28 16.83
N GLN A 289 -28.57 -6.78 15.61
CA GLN A 289 -27.33 -6.12 15.25
C GLN A 289 -27.08 -4.84 16.08
N CYS A 290 -28.13 -4.09 16.42
CA CYS A 290 -28.03 -2.96 17.34
C CYS A 290 -27.63 -3.42 18.76
N ALA A 291 -28.19 -4.53 19.26
CA ALA A 291 -27.80 -5.08 20.56
C ALA A 291 -26.34 -5.48 20.61
N PHE A 292 -25.83 -6.08 19.54
CA PHE A 292 -24.44 -6.55 19.49
C PHE A 292 -23.42 -5.47 19.14
N GLY A 293 -23.85 -4.38 18.50
CA GLY A 293 -22.95 -3.31 18.07
C GLY A 293 -21.90 -3.74 17.05
N CYS A 294 -22.03 -4.94 16.47
CA CYS A 294 -21.04 -5.50 15.54
C CYS A 294 -21.18 -4.95 14.12
N ARG A 295 -20.10 -5.06 13.31
CA ARG A 295 -20.18 -4.75 11.88
C ARG A 295 -21.01 -5.80 11.16
N ILE A 296 -21.63 -5.43 10.04
CA ILE A 296 -22.41 -6.40 9.23
C ILE A 296 -21.57 -7.60 8.78
N SER A 297 -20.29 -7.42 8.45
CA SER A 297 -19.38 -8.53 8.09
C SER A 297 -19.21 -9.52 9.22
N ASP A 298 -19.14 -9.04 10.45
CA ASP A 298 -18.98 -9.89 11.63
C ASP A 298 -20.33 -10.54 11.97
N PHE A 299 -21.43 -9.77 11.92
CA PHE A 299 -22.78 -10.26 12.17
C PHE A 299 -23.18 -11.43 11.27
N GLN A 300 -22.86 -11.35 9.97
CA GLN A 300 -23.13 -12.41 9.00
C GLN A 300 -22.33 -13.71 9.24
N ARG A 301 -21.29 -13.65 10.06
CA ARG A 301 -20.42 -14.81 10.38
C ARG A 301 -20.77 -15.47 11.70
N LEU A 302 -21.65 -14.87 12.50
CA LEU A 302 -22.10 -15.45 13.76
C LEU A 302 -22.85 -16.75 13.50
N THR A 303 -22.55 -17.74 14.33
CA THR A 303 -23.19 -19.08 14.31
C THR A 303 -23.66 -19.44 15.72
N MET A 304 -24.37 -20.55 15.87
CA MET A 304 -24.70 -21.09 17.19
C MET A 304 -23.46 -21.25 18.07
N GLY A 305 -22.34 -21.66 17.51
CA GLY A 305 -21.04 -21.76 18.20
C GLY A 305 -20.45 -20.41 18.65
N SER A 306 -21.04 -19.28 18.25
CA SER A 306 -20.68 -17.95 18.75
C SER A 306 -21.41 -17.57 20.03
N ILE A 307 -22.31 -18.42 20.54
CA ILE A 307 -23.06 -18.18 21.79
C ILE A 307 -22.42 -19.05 22.89
N SER A 308 -22.16 -18.43 24.04
CA SER A 308 -21.71 -19.10 25.26
C SER A 308 -22.49 -18.58 26.46
N VAL A 309 -22.42 -19.32 27.56
CA VAL A 309 -23.00 -18.93 28.84
C VAL A 309 -21.86 -18.70 29.84
N SER A 310 -21.90 -17.60 30.58
CA SER A 310 -20.91 -17.28 31.60
C SER A 310 -21.15 -18.08 32.90
N GLU A 311 -20.21 -18.03 33.84
CA GLU A 311 -20.36 -18.60 35.18
C GLU A 311 -21.56 -17.97 35.97
N ASP A 312 -21.93 -16.73 35.65
CA ASP A 312 -23.11 -16.05 36.17
C ASP A 312 -24.41 -16.41 35.44
N GLU A 313 -24.42 -17.44 34.58
CA GLU A 313 -25.58 -17.89 33.79
C GLU A 313 -26.10 -16.83 32.79
N ILE A 314 -25.18 -15.96 32.31
CA ILE A 314 -25.49 -14.88 31.35
C ILE A 314 -25.09 -15.34 29.96
N PRO A 315 -26.01 -15.35 28.97
CA PRO A 315 -25.68 -15.66 27.60
C PRO A 315 -24.93 -14.49 26.94
N TYR A 316 -23.89 -14.79 26.19
CA TYR A 316 -23.14 -13.79 25.43
C TYR A 316 -22.68 -14.34 24.08
N ILE A 317 -22.47 -13.44 23.13
CA ILE A 317 -21.80 -13.77 21.87
C ILE A 317 -20.31 -13.50 22.01
N HIS A 318 -19.51 -14.32 21.32
CA HIS A 318 -18.08 -14.10 21.20
C HIS A 318 -17.63 -14.31 19.76
N TYR A 319 -16.71 -13.46 19.29
CA TYR A 319 -16.16 -13.54 17.92
C TYR A 319 -14.90 -12.70 17.79
N ILE A 320 -14.05 -13.09 16.82
CA ILE A 320 -12.89 -12.28 16.41
C ILE A 320 -13.32 -11.39 15.23
N PRO A 321 -13.24 -10.04 15.34
CA PRO A 321 -13.65 -9.14 14.28
C PRO A 321 -12.77 -9.31 13.03
N GLN A 322 -13.39 -9.54 11.86
CA GLN A 322 -12.68 -9.78 10.60
C GLN A 322 -11.66 -8.68 10.25
N LYS A 323 -11.99 -7.43 10.54
CA LYS A 323 -11.10 -6.29 10.19
C LYS A 323 -9.80 -6.25 10.99
N THR A 324 -9.76 -6.86 12.17
CA THR A 324 -8.60 -6.85 13.08
C THR A 324 -7.94 -8.23 13.17
N ALA A 325 -8.56 -9.27 12.62
CA ALA A 325 -8.00 -10.63 12.61
C ALA A 325 -6.65 -10.71 11.86
N ASP A 326 -6.46 -9.87 10.84
CA ASP A 326 -5.24 -9.82 10.03
C ASP A 326 -4.19 -8.82 10.59
N SER A 327 -4.46 -8.14 11.72
CA SER A 327 -3.50 -7.22 12.34
C SER A 327 -2.56 -7.99 13.27
N GLN A 328 -1.26 -7.67 13.24
CA GLN A 328 -0.22 -8.32 14.04
C GLN A 328 -0.36 -8.08 15.57
N GLU A 329 -1.31 -7.24 15.99
CA GLU A 329 -1.51 -6.88 17.41
C GLU A 329 -2.36 -7.86 18.22
N GLY A 330 -2.53 -9.09 17.74
CA GLY A 330 -3.25 -10.15 18.42
C GLY A 330 -4.75 -10.18 18.14
N ASN A 331 -5.31 -11.38 18.15
CA ASN A 331 -6.74 -11.62 17.99
C ASN A 331 -7.48 -11.21 19.26
N VAL A 332 -7.95 -9.98 19.32
CA VAL A 332 -8.83 -9.54 20.43
C VAL A 332 -10.23 -10.08 20.18
N GLU A 333 -10.62 -11.06 20.97
CA GLU A 333 -11.97 -11.58 20.98
C GLU A 333 -12.93 -10.52 21.56
N VAL A 334 -14.03 -10.30 20.87
CA VAL A 334 -15.13 -9.46 21.34
C VAL A 334 -16.15 -10.35 22.02
N GLN A 335 -16.50 -10.03 23.26
CA GLN A 335 -17.53 -10.67 24.03
C GLN A 335 -18.63 -9.65 24.34
N THR A 336 -19.88 -9.94 23.93
CA THR A 336 -21.03 -9.05 24.13
C THR A 336 -22.20 -9.82 24.74
N PRO A 337 -22.69 -9.44 25.91
CA PRO A 337 -23.88 -10.05 26.50
C PRO A 337 -25.10 -9.94 25.59
N ILE A 338 -25.99 -10.90 25.65
CA ILE A 338 -27.23 -10.92 24.88
C ILE A 338 -28.35 -10.36 25.75
N VAL A 339 -28.88 -9.18 25.40
CA VAL A 339 -30.08 -8.62 26.12
C VAL A 339 -31.34 -9.37 25.76
N ARG A 340 -32.32 -9.31 26.61
CA ARG A 340 -33.54 -10.14 26.56
C ARG A 340 -34.23 -10.17 25.19
N TYR A 341 -34.56 -9.04 24.60
CA TYR A 341 -35.26 -9.00 23.31
C TYR A 341 -34.42 -9.65 22.18
N ALA A 342 -33.10 -9.49 22.21
CA ALA A 342 -32.23 -10.12 21.24
C ALA A 342 -32.19 -11.64 21.41
N PHE A 343 -32.15 -12.11 22.64
CA PHE A 343 -32.25 -13.54 22.98
C PHE A 343 -33.57 -14.14 22.52
N ASP A 344 -34.71 -13.50 22.80
CA ASP A 344 -36.04 -13.96 22.38
C ASP A 344 -36.16 -14.08 20.84
N ILE A 345 -35.60 -13.10 20.11
CA ILE A 345 -35.54 -13.16 18.64
C ILE A 345 -34.68 -14.37 18.16
N ILE A 346 -33.49 -14.52 18.71
CA ILE A 346 -32.58 -15.62 18.37
C ILE A 346 -33.20 -16.98 18.68
N LYS A 347 -33.82 -17.12 19.86
CA LYS A 347 -34.53 -18.33 20.27
C LYS A 347 -35.67 -18.68 19.31
N ARG A 348 -36.46 -17.67 18.92
CA ARG A 348 -37.57 -17.84 17.94
C ARG A 348 -37.08 -18.33 16.57
N THR A 349 -35.90 -17.94 16.17
CA THR A 349 -35.28 -18.42 14.90
C THR A 349 -34.56 -19.77 15.06
N GLY A 350 -34.73 -20.46 16.17
CA GLY A 350 -34.06 -21.74 16.45
C GLY A 350 -32.55 -21.62 16.62
N PHE A 351 -32.08 -20.51 17.16
CA PHE A 351 -30.67 -20.16 17.29
C PHE A 351 -29.90 -20.19 15.97
N SER A 352 -30.60 -19.92 14.87
CA SER A 352 -30.03 -19.93 13.52
C SER A 352 -29.38 -18.57 13.22
N PHE A 353 -28.07 -18.55 13.03
CA PHE A 353 -27.32 -17.44 12.47
C PHE A 353 -26.79 -17.83 11.10
N PRO A 354 -26.59 -16.85 10.19
CA PRO A 354 -27.12 -15.48 10.25
C PRO A 354 -28.62 -15.45 10.06
N ILE A 355 -29.29 -14.56 10.77
CA ILE A 355 -30.75 -14.30 10.66
C ILE A 355 -31.13 -13.77 9.24
N LEU A 356 -30.14 -13.49 8.41
CA LEU A 356 -30.25 -12.83 7.11
C LEU A 356 -30.29 -13.80 5.91
N LYS A 357 -30.95 -14.96 6.02
CA LYS A 357 -30.97 -15.99 4.97
C LYS A 357 -31.48 -15.49 3.60
N ASN A 358 -32.41 -14.54 3.59
CA ASN A 358 -33.07 -14.04 2.37
C ASN A 358 -32.57 -12.67 1.93
N ILE A 359 -31.49 -12.14 2.53
CA ILE A 359 -30.95 -10.82 2.21
C ILE A 359 -29.74 -10.98 1.27
N TYR A 360 -29.89 -10.58 0.02
CA TYR A 360 -28.88 -10.63 -1.03
C TYR A 360 -27.73 -9.64 -0.73
N GLY A 361 -26.78 -10.05 0.10
CA GLY A 361 -25.59 -9.28 0.45
C GLY A 361 -25.88 -7.98 1.20
N THR A 362 -24.83 -7.24 1.53
CA THR A 362 -24.93 -5.97 2.31
C THR A 362 -25.78 -4.90 1.60
N TYR A 363 -25.76 -4.86 0.28
CA TYR A 363 -26.55 -3.88 -0.49
C TYR A 363 -28.06 -4.10 -0.33
N GLY A 364 -28.51 -5.35 -0.47
CA GLY A 364 -29.91 -5.72 -0.27
C GLY A 364 -30.39 -5.43 1.14
N TYR A 365 -29.56 -5.75 2.14
CA TYR A 365 -29.86 -5.45 3.54
C TYR A 365 -30.01 -3.95 3.79
N ASN A 366 -29.11 -3.11 3.26
CA ASN A 366 -29.24 -1.66 3.39
C ASN A 366 -30.51 -1.10 2.75
N ALA A 367 -30.92 -1.63 1.59
CA ALA A 367 -32.18 -1.23 0.98
C ALA A 367 -33.40 -1.59 1.84
N ARG A 368 -33.40 -2.79 2.43
CA ARG A 368 -34.45 -3.23 3.36
C ARG A 368 -34.46 -2.44 4.70
N ILE A 369 -33.29 -2.07 5.23
CA ILE A 369 -33.21 -1.16 6.38
C ILE A 369 -33.86 0.18 6.05
N ARG A 370 -33.62 0.76 4.88
CA ARG A 370 -34.27 2.00 4.46
C ARG A 370 -35.79 1.85 4.38
N ALA A 371 -36.29 0.76 3.82
CA ALA A 371 -37.72 0.46 3.79
C ALA A 371 -38.32 0.27 5.20
N LEU A 372 -37.57 -0.41 6.11
CA LEU A 372 -37.97 -0.57 7.51
C LEU A 372 -38.08 0.77 8.21
N LEU A 373 -37.07 1.64 8.12
CA LEU A 373 -37.07 2.97 8.70
C LEU A 373 -38.23 3.82 8.18
N GLN A 374 -38.51 3.74 6.86
CA GLN A 374 -39.66 4.43 6.25
C GLN A 374 -40.99 3.90 6.76
N GLN A 375 -41.14 2.58 6.88
CA GLN A 375 -42.34 1.94 7.45
C GLN A 375 -42.56 2.37 8.90
N CYS A 376 -41.50 2.51 9.70
CA CYS A 376 -41.54 2.98 11.06
C CYS A 376 -41.64 4.52 11.18
N LYS A 377 -41.80 5.25 10.06
CA LYS A 377 -41.90 6.72 10.02
C LYS A 377 -40.74 7.46 10.68
N ILE A 378 -39.52 6.90 10.52
CA ILE A 378 -38.30 7.52 11.03
C ILE A 378 -37.76 8.45 9.94
N ASP A 379 -38.28 9.64 9.87
CA ASP A 379 -38.08 10.65 8.85
C ASP A 379 -37.25 11.86 9.30
N ARG A 380 -36.70 11.80 10.51
CA ARG A 380 -35.83 12.85 11.06
C ARG A 380 -34.77 13.24 10.07
N GLN A 381 -34.62 14.56 9.84
CA GLN A 381 -33.61 15.11 8.94
C GLN A 381 -32.20 14.94 9.52
N VAL A 382 -31.30 14.45 8.71
CA VAL A 382 -29.87 14.33 9.03
C VAL A 382 -29.05 15.05 7.99
N ALA A 383 -28.00 15.73 8.45
CA ALA A 383 -27.09 16.46 7.58
C ALA A 383 -26.18 15.49 6.84
N GLN A 384 -26.07 15.65 5.54
CA GLN A 384 -25.09 15.00 4.70
C GLN A 384 -24.35 16.05 3.89
N TYR A 385 -23.02 16.08 3.97
CA TYR A 385 -22.26 17.06 3.25
C TYR A 385 -22.28 16.77 1.75
N ASN A 386 -22.61 17.80 0.98
CA ASN A 386 -22.56 17.79 -0.47
C ASN A 386 -21.24 18.45 -0.91
N GLU A 387 -20.38 17.66 -1.59
CA GLU A 387 -19.06 18.12 -2.03
C GLU A 387 -19.14 19.13 -3.20
N GLU A 388 -20.19 19.11 -3.99
CA GLU A 388 -20.38 20.03 -5.12
C GLU A 388 -20.78 21.42 -4.64
N THR A 389 -21.80 21.47 -3.79
CA THR A 389 -22.32 22.76 -3.25
C THR A 389 -21.53 23.27 -2.06
N LYS A 390 -20.66 22.40 -1.46
CA LYS A 390 -19.92 22.67 -0.21
C LYS A 390 -20.79 22.99 1.00
N THR A 391 -22.07 22.59 0.95
CA THR A 391 -23.07 22.78 1.99
C THR A 391 -23.57 21.44 2.50
N ASN A 392 -24.38 21.45 3.56
CA ASN A 392 -25.06 20.26 4.04
C ASN A 392 -26.44 20.16 3.38
N ASP A 393 -26.69 19.02 2.74
CA ASP A 393 -28.05 18.59 2.37
C ASP A 393 -28.71 17.94 3.57
N TYR A 394 -29.97 18.20 3.78
CA TYR A 394 -30.76 17.58 4.85
C TYR A 394 -31.67 16.53 4.25
N LEU A 395 -31.44 15.29 4.61
CA LEU A 395 -32.17 14.13 4.09
C LEU A 395 -32.86 13.36 5.23
N PRO A 396 -34.07 12.83 5.00
CA PRO A 396 -34.70 11.98 6.01
C PRO A 396 -33.83 10.72 6.26
N LEU A 397 -33.73 10.32 7.54
CA LEU A 397 -32.85 9.24 7.98
C LEU A 397 -33.10 7.93 7.22
N TYR A 398 -34.38 7.65 6.85
CA TYR A 398 -34.70 6.47 6.07
C TYR A 398 -34.02 6.43 4.68
N LYS A 399 -33.70 7.58 4.05
CA LYS A 399 -33.03 7.62 2.76
C LYS A 399 -31.54 7.23 2.83
N VAL A 400 -30.89 7.54 3.94
CA VAL A 400 -29.45 7.36 4.14
C VAL A 400 -29.09 6.20 5.08
N GLY A 401 -30.10 5.52 5.64
CA GLY A 401 -29.94 4.40 6.57
C GLY A 401 -29.19 3.22 5.96
N SER A 402 -28.36 2.59 6.77
CA SER A 402 -27.58 1.40 6.40
C SER A 402 -27.24 0.56 7.63
N SER A 403 -26.68 -0.63 7.43
CA SER A 403 -26.20 -1.52 8.50
C SER A 403 -25.18 -0.88 9.45
N LYS A 404 -24.48 0.18 9.00
CA LYS A 404 -23.60 0.98 9.87
C LYS A 404 -24.36 1.71 10.98
N LEU A 405 -25.64 1.99 10.75
CA LEU A 405 -26.51 2.65 11.72
C LEU A 405 -26.65 1.82 13.00
N ALA A 406 -26.75 0.49 12.88
CA ALA A 406 -26.88 -0.40 14.03
C ALA A 406 -25.71 -0.24 15.03
N ARG A 407 -24.46 -0.26 14.54
CA ARG A 407 -23.28 -0.07 15.40
C ARG A 407 -23.21 1.34 15.99
N LYS A 408 -23.52 2.36 15.19
CA LYS A 408 -23.55 3.75 15.68
C LYS A 408 -24.61 3.97 16.76
N THR A 409 -25.77 3.36 16.59
CA THR A 409 -26.86 3.37 17.58
C THR A 409 -26.46 2.66 18.87
N HIS A 410 -25.84 1.48 18.78
CA HIS A 410 -25.31 0.79 19.95
C HIS A 410 -24.35 1.68 20.75
N VAL A 411 -23.38 2.28 20.05
CA VAL A 411 -22.38 3.14 20.69
C VAL A 411 -23.02 4.35 21.35
N ASP A 412 -23.99 5.01 20.69
CA ASP A 412 -24.68 6.16 21.27
C ASP A 412 -25.49 5.77 22.52
N ILE A 413 -26.25 4.67 22.44
CA ILE A 413 -27.07 4.18 23.57
C ILE A 413 -26.18 3.81 24.76
N MET A 414 -25.07 3.09 24.51
CA MET A 414 -24.12 2.68 25.55
C MET A 414 -23.38 3.85 26.18
N ASN A 415 -22.98 4.84 25.38
CA ASN A 415 -22.29 6.04 25.89
C ASN A 415 -23.14 6.85 26.87
N LYS A 416 -24.47 6.78 26.75
CA LYS A 416 -25.37 7.51 27.64
C LYS A 416 -25.51 6.91 29.05
N VAL A 417 -25.14 5.65 29.23
CA VAL A 417 -25.15 4.94 30.51
C VAL A 417 -23.77 4.73 31.12
N GLN A 418 -22.71 4.99 30.38
CA GLN A 418 -21.34 4.93 30.92
C GLN A 418 -21.16 6.02 32.00
N VAL A 419 -20.63 5.61 33.14
CA VAL A 419 -20.18 6.57 34.17
C VAL A 419 -19.04 7.39 33.59
N ASP A 420 -19.22 8.70 33.51
CA ASP A 420 -18.18 9.60 33.05
C ASP A 420 -17.09 9.72 34.13
N LEU A 421 -16.05 8.90 33.99
CA LEU A 421 -14.88 8.93 34.87
C LEU A 421 -14.13 10.27 34.82
N TYR A 422 -14.35 11.06 33.76
CA TYR A 422 -13.80 12.41 33.65
C TYR A 422 -14.59 13.41 34.50
N ALA A 423 -15.90 13.26 34.59
CA ALA A 423 -16.74 14.04 35.50
C ALA A 423 -16.40 13.77 36.96
N ALA A 424 -15.89 12.58 37.30
CA ALA A 424 -15.36 12.26 38.61
C ALA A 424 -14.00 12.90 38.92
N GLY A 425 -13.42 13.66 38.00
CA GLY A 425 -12.15 14.39 38.19
C GLY A 425 -10.89 13.52 38.22
N LEU A 426 -10.99 12.23 37.85
CA LEU A 426 -9.89 11.29 37.98
C LEU A 426 -8.90 11.33 36.80
N HIS A 427 -9.36 11.74 35.62
CA HIS A 427 -8.52 11.77 34.41
C HIS A 427 -8.89 12.92 33.46
N LYS A 428 -7.92 13.33 32.63
CA LYS A 428 -8.15 14.33 31.59
C LYS A 428 -8.96 13.72 30.44
N VAL A 429 -9.94 14.44 29.89
CA VAL A 429 -10.73 14.06 28.72
C VAL A 429 -9.83 13.58 27.57
N GLY A 430 -10.12 12.41 27.02
CA GLY A 430 -9.37 11.79 25.92
C GLY A 430 -8.11 10.99 26.36
N SER A 431 -7.90 10.76 27.65
CA SER A 431 -6.81 9.93 28.16
C SER A 431 -7.08 8.43 27.91
N SER A 432 -6.24 7.77 27.11
CA SER A 432 -6.29 6.31 26.92
C SER A 432 -5.81 5.52 28.15
N ALA A 433 -5.26 6.20 29.16
CA ALA A 433 -4.79 5.56 30.40
C ALA A 433 -5.92 4.95 31.22
N VAL A 434 -7.13 5.53 31.16
CA VAL A 434 -8.32 5.00 31.86
C VAL A 434 -8.62 3.55 31.45
N ASN A 435 -8.45 3.23 30.18
CA ASN A 435 -8.72 1.88 29.65
C ASN A 435 -7.83 0.77 30.24
N ARG A 436 -6.73 1.14 30.93
CA ARG A 436 -5.84 0.19 31.60
C ARG A 436 -6.31 -0.23 32.97
N TYR A 437 -7.25 0.53 33.57
CA TYR A 437 -7.74 0.33 34.94
C TYR A 437 -9.17 -0.19 35.00
N THR A 438 -9.83 -0.34 33.85
CA THR A 438 -11.22 -0.82 33.76
C THR A 438 -11.26 -2.16 33.03
N SER A 439 -11.41 -3.25 33.77
CA SER A 439 -11.85 -4.54 33.24
C SER A 439 -13.33 -4.70 33.56
N LEU A 440 -14.19 -4.68 32.53
CA LEU A 440 -15.61 -4.99 32.71
C LEU A 440 -15.80 -6.48 32.42
N GLU A 441 -16.29 -7.22 33.39
CA GLU A 441 -16.72 -8.61 33.25
C GLU A 441 -18.02 -8.70 32.43
N ILE A 442 -18.40 -9.92 32.02
CA ILE A 442 -19.64 -10.17 31.27
C ILE A 442 -20.86 -9.65 32.07
N LYS A 443 -20.88 -9.89 33.37
CA LYS A 443 -21.95 -9.42 34.28
C LYS A 443 -22.08 -7.90 34.31
N ASP A 444 -20.97 -7.18 34.41
CA ASP A 444 -20.98 -5.71 34.44
C ASP A 444 -21.53 -5.16 33.13
N ARG A 445 -21.03 -5.69 32.00
CA ARG A 445 -21.53 -5.31 30.66
C ARG A 445 -23.00 -5.63 30.49
N PHE A 446 -23.45 -6.79 30.99
CA PHE A 446 -24.87 -7.19 30.91
C PHE A 446 -25.77 -6.23 31.69
N ASN A 447 -25.37 -5.84 32.90
CA ASN A 447 -26.10 -4.88 33.69
C ASN A 447 -26.20 -3.51 33.01
N LEU A 448 -25.07 -2.99 32.50
CA LEU A 448 -25.02 -1.76 31.73
C LEU A 448 -25.91 -1.81 30.48
N MET A 449 -25.85 -2.92 29.73
CA MET A 449 -26.66 -3.10 28.52
C MET A 449 -28.14 -3.19 28.85
N ASN A 450 -28.54 -3.87 29.92
CA ASN A 450 -29.94 -3.93 30.35
C ASN A 450 -30.48 -2.53 30.72
N VAL A 451 -29.70 -1.72 31.41
CA VAL A 451 -30.06 -0.32 31.69
C VAL A 451 -30.15 0.49 30.40
N ALA A 452 -29.14 0.34 29.50
CA ALA A 452 -29.08 1.11 28.25
C ALA A 452 -30.26 0.82 27.32
N PHE A 453 -30.61 -0.46 27.17
CA PHE A 453 -31.66 -0.94 26.27
C PHE A 453 -33.03 -1.12 26.99
N GLU A 454 -33.14 -0.72 28.27
CA GLU A 454 -34.37 -0.83 29.10
C GLU A 454 -34.89 -2.28 29.15
N GLN A 455 -34.00 -3.22 29.38
CA GLN A 455 -34.31 -4.63 29.46
C GLN A 455 -34.20 -5.12 30.91
N LYS A 456 -34.99 -6.16 31.26
CA LYS A 456 -34.82 -6.87 32.52
C LYS A 456 -33.68 -7.85 32.41
N ALA A 457 -32.93 -8.00 33.48
CA ALA A 457 -31.93 -9.07 33.58
C ALA A 457 -32.64 -10.42 33.56
N TYR A 458 -31.98 -11.43 33.06
CA TYR A 458 -32.43 -12.82 33.01
C TYR A 458 -31.23 -13.75 33.01
N LYS A 459 -31.47 -15.02 33.27
CA LYS A 459 -30.45 -16.06 33.28
C LYS A 459 -30.88 -17.25 32.43
N VAL A 460 -29.88 -17.99 31.93
CA VAL A 460 -30.13 -19.21 31.14
C VAL A 460 -29.25 -20.34 31.65
N ASP A 461 -29.72 -21.58 31.46
CA ASP A 461 -28.90 -22.79 31.64
C ASP A 461 -27.99 -23.03 30.43
N ASP A 462 -27.15 -24.07 30.51
CA ASP A 462 -26.24 -24.50 29.42
C ASP A 462 -26.97 -24.91 28.12
N GLN A 463 -28.28 -25.19 28.20
CA GLN A 463 -29.15 -25.50 27.06
C GLN A 463 -29.86 -24.27 26.50
N LEU A 464 -29.46 -23.07 26.96
CA LEU A 464 -30.06 -21.78 26.59
C LEU A 464 -31.57 -21.73 26.93
N THR A 465 -31.97 -22.39 28.00
CA THR A 465 -33.31 -22.28 28.56
C THR A 465 -33.32 -21.19 29.64
N ILE A 466 -34.34 -20.31 29.63
CA ILE A 466 -34.46 -19.25 30.64
C ILE A 466 -34.86 -19.87 31.97
N ILE A 467 -34.07 -19.58 33.00
CA ILE A 467 -34.23 -20.12 34.35
C ILE A 467 -34.59 -19.03 35.38
N GLU A 468 -34.33 -17.74 35.05
CA GLU A 468 -34.65 -16.59 35.91
C GLU A 468 -35.02 -15.35 35.05
#